data_047cfa9477781f6be67580eac26d562f
#
_entry.id   047cfa9477781f6be67580eac26d562f
#
_cell.length_a   1.000
_cell.length_b   1.000
_cell.length_c   1.000
_cell.angle_alpha   90.00
_cell.angle_beta   90.00
_cell.angle_gamma   90.00
#
_symmetry.space_group_name_H-M   'P 1'
#
loop_
_entity.id
_entity.type
_entity.pdbx_description
1 polymer ?
#
loop_
_entity_poly.entity_id
_entity_poly.type
_entity_poly.pdbx_seq_one_letter_code
_entity_poly.pdbx_strand_id
1 'polypeptide(L)'
;MWIMRGVLVAALCLCSGLPAAAQYVGVMQSAETMDKGTFKLMAAPIVAFGKHGADNEFGVAARGGYGFTDRFDAEAKLGFYENGTLVGADGEVWILKGAEKDVGLDFSLTGGVHWMFGKKGYFDTMGFEVTPQLSGHVSTSLELCGALDVSFESIKDAPPRVDDTFTRLHLVPGFEYHLSDSADLVGEIGIGLNDNSFTYAGIGIAFYLR
;
A
#
# COMPACT_ATOMS: atom_id res chain seq x y z
N MET A 1 -34.46 17.96 31.39
CA MET A 1 -33.09 17.47 31.67
C MET A 1 -32.75 16.11 31.06
N TRP A 2 -33.72 15.25 30.75
CA TRP A 2 -33.48 13.92 30.10
C TRP A 2 -33.29 14.00 28.59
N ILE A 3 -33.94 14.94 27.89
CA ILE A 3 -33.83 15.10 26.42
C ILE A 3 -32.44 15.57 25.99
N MET A 4 -31.79 16.45 26.75
CA MET A 4 -30.42 16.90 26.46
C MET A 4 -29.38 15.80 26.62
N ARG A 5 -29.59 14.82 27.50
CA ARG A 5 -28.65 13.67 27.62
C ARG A 5 -28.77 12.70 26.47
N GLY A 6 -29.97 12.50 25.92
CA GLY A 6 -30.20 11.66 24.76
C GLY A 6 -29.57 12.25 23.47
N VAL A 7 -29.65 13.56 23.29
CA VAL A 7 -29.04 14.27 22.14
C VAL A 7 -27.53 14.27 22.25
N LEU A 8 -26.95 14.39 23.45
CA LEU A 8 -25.51 14.35 23.66
C LEU A 8 -24.90 12.95 23.38
N VAL A 9 -25.63 11.89 23.79
CA VAL A 9 -25.21 10.50 23.52
C VAL A 9 -25.37 10.18 22.03
N ALA A 10 -26.44 10.61 21.39
CA ALA A 10 -26.60 10.44 19.93
C ALA A 10 -25.56 11.23 19.13
N ALA A 11 -25.21 12.45 19.58
CA ALA A 11 -24.13 13.23 18.95
C ALA A 11 -22.75 12.62 19.18
N LEU A 12 -22.48 12.01 20.34
CA LEU A 12 -21.25 11.28 20.64
C LEU A 12 -21.14 9.97 19.83
N CYS A 13 -22.27 9.28 19.61
CA CYS A 13 -22.30 8.08 18.76
C CYS A 13 -22.15 8.41 17.25
N LEU A 14 -22.54 9.61 16.82
CA LEU A 14 -22.35 10.08 15.45
C LEU A 14 -20.91 10.58 15.18
N CYS A 15 -20.15 10.91 16.23
CA CYS A 15 -18.74 11.33 16.09
C CYS A 15 -17.74 10.18 16.15
N SER A 16 -18.17 8.95 16.50
CA SER A 16 -17.28 7.79 16.66
C SER A 16 -17.18 6.87 15.44
N GLY A 17 -17.61 7.31 14.27
CA GLY A 17 -17.70 6.44 13.10
C GLY A 17 -17.60 7.11 11.75
N LEU A 18 -16.74 8.13 11.61
CA LEU A 18 -16.27 8.43 10.25
C LEU A 18 -15.18 7.41 9.92
N PRO A 19 -15.44 6.45 9.04
CA PRO A 19 -14.36 5.59 8.54
C PRO A 19 -13.35 6.52 7.88
N ALA A 20 -12.18 6.68 8.45
CA ALA A 20 -11.04 7.13 7.70
C ALA A 20 -10.89 6.08 6.60
N ALA A 21 -11.38 6.41 5.40
CA ALA A 21 -11.31 5.52 4.26
C ALA A 21 -9.84 5.27 3.98
N ALA A 22 -9.40 4.14 4.46
CA ALA A 22 -8.05 3.71 4.37
C ALA A 22 -7.88 3.03 3.02
N GLN A 23 -7.40 3.76 2.05
CA GLN A 23 -7.10 3.21 0.74
C GLN A 23 -5.60 3.08 0.58
N TYR A 24 -5.19 1.91 0.12
CA TYR A 24 -3.80 1.54 0.03
C TYR A 24 -3.58 0.67 -1.21
N VAL A 25 -2.60 1.01 -2.01
CA VAL A 25 -2.32 0.28 -3.27
C VAL A 25 -1.49 -0.97 -3.03
N GLY A 26 -0.99 -1.18 -1.81
CA GLY A 26 -0.10 -2.27 -1.48
C GLY A 26 1.37 -1.98 -1.83
N VAL A 27 2.28 -2.76 -1.29
CA VAL A 27 3.70 -2.77 -1.65
C VAL A 27 3.86 -3.46 -2.99
N MET A 28 3.29 -4.66 -3.14
CA MET A 28 3.17 -5.44 -4.38
C MET A 28 4.47 -5.56 -5.17
N GLN A 29 5.60 -5.73 -4.48
CA GLN A 29 6.92 -5.87 -5.08
C GLN A 29 7.88 -6.55 -4.10
N SER A 30 8.95 -7.14 -4.62
CA SER A 30 10.08 -7.63 -3.85
C SER A 30 11.08 -6.51 -3.56
N ALA A 31 12.17 -6.80 -2.86
CA ALA A 31 13.26 -5.85 -2.63
C ALA A 31 14.24 -5.77 -3.82
N GLU A 32 13.98 -6.49 -4.89
CA GLU A 32 14.75 -6.41 -6.13
C GLU A 32 14.15 -5.33 -7.05
N THR A 33 14.97 -4.35 -7.44
CA THR A 33 14.57 -3.35 -8.43
C THR A 33 14.49 -3.98 -9.82
N MET A 34 13.65 -3.41 -10.67
CA MET A 34 13.58 -3.79 -12.07
C MET A 34 14.93 -3.61 -12.76
N ASP A 35 15.29 -4.54 -13.63
CA ASP A 35 16.46 -4.41 -14.51
C ASP A 35 16.40 -3.11 -15.31
N LYS A 36 17.56 -2.51 -15.53
CA LYS A 36 17.67 -1.30 -16.34
C LYS A 36 17.03 -1.46 -17.72
N GLY A 37 16.12 -0.55 -18.04
CA GLY A 37 15.43 -0.53 -19.35
C GLY A 37 14.15 -1.35 -19.39
N THR A 38 13.81 -2.06 -18.31
CA THR A 38 12.59 -2.85 -18.20
C THR A 38 11.40 -1.97 -17.79
N PHE A 39 10.27 -2.13 -18.47
CA PHE A 39 8.98 -1.60 -18.04
C PHE A 39 8.18 -2.68 -17.32
N LYS A 40 7.49 -2.29 -16.23
CA LYS A 40 6.55 -3.14 -15.50
C LYS A 40 5.14 -2.59 -15.64
N LEU A 41 4.19 -3.48 -15.85
CA LEU A 41 2.75 -3.20 -15.73
C LEU A 41 2.14 -4.26 -14.82
N MET A 42 1.43 -3.83 -13.79
CA MET A 42 0.79 -4.73 -12.83
C MET A 42 -0.66 -4.33 -12.58
N ALA A 43 -1.50 -5.33 -12.36
CA ALA A 43 -2.86 -5.14 -11.85
C ALA A 43 -3.17 -6.16 -10.77
N ALA A 44 -3.83 -5.71 -9.69
CA ALA A 44 -4.16 -6.54 -8.54
C ALA A 44 -5.53 -6.15 -7.95
N PRO A 45 -6.48 -7.09 -7.81
CA PRO A 45 -7.59 -6.94 -6.89
C PRO A 45 -7.07 -6.90 -5.44
N ILE A 46 -7.66 -6.02 -4.65
CA ILE A 46 -7.34 -5.82 -3.24
C ILE A 46 -8.63 -5.85 -2.44
N VAL A 47 -8.59 -6.46 -1.27
CA VAL A 47 -9.63 -6.37 -0.26
C VAL A 47 -9.05 -5.76 1.02
N ALA A 48 -9.64 -4.68 1.50
CA ALA A 48 -9.36 -4.12 2.82
C ALA A 48 -10.43 -4.61 3.81
N PHE A 49 -9.98 -5.13 4.94
CA PHE A 49 -10.87 -5.67 5.97
C PHE A 49 -11.29 -4.55 6.92
N GLY A 50 -12.59 -4.35 7.06
CA GLY A 50 -13.16 -3.34 7.94
C GLY A 50 -12.79 -3.58 9.40
N LYS A 51 -12.51 -2.50 10.14
CA LYS A 51 -12.31 -2.50 11.60
C LYS A 51 -13.55 -2.02 12.31
N HIS A 52 -13.76 -2.48 13.55
CA HIS A 52 -14.80 -2.00 14.45
C HIS A 52 -16.23 -2.06 13.87
N GLY A 53 -16.51 -3.06 13.02
CA GLY A 53 -17.82 -3.25 12.40
C GLY A 53 -18.05 -2.46 11.13
N ALA A 54 -17.03 -1.83 10.57
CA ALA A 54 -17.06 -1.30 9.22
C ALA A 54 -17.07 -2.44 8.19
N ASP A 55 -17.69 -2.21 7.04
CA ASP A 55 -17.71 -3.15 5.93
C ASP A 55 -16.32 -3.34 5.32
N ASN A 56 -16.09 -4.50 4.71
CA ASN A 56 -14.91 -4.72 3.88
C ASN A 56 -15.02 -3.88 2.61
N GLU A 57 -13.89 -3.40 2.12
CA GLU A 57 -13.80 -2.61 0.93
C GLU A 57 -13.03 -3.34 -0.15
N PHE A 58 -13.57 -3.34 -1.36
CA PHE A 58 -12.91 -3.90 -2.53
C PHE A 58 -12.35 -2.81 -3.43
N GLY A 59 -11.21 -3.13 -4.04
CA GLY A 59 -10.58 -2.26 -5.00
C GLY A 59 -9.74 -3.01 -6.01
N VAL A 60 -9.23 -2.26 -6.98
CA VAL A 60 -8.25 -2.73 -7.95
C VAL A 60 -7.09 -1.74 -7.94
N ALA A 61 -5.89 -2.26 -7.71
CA ALA A 61 -4.64 -1.52 -7.88
C ALA A 61 -4.06 -1.78 -9.26
N ALA A 62 -3.45 -0.75 -9.83
CA ALA A 62 -2.61 -0.85 -11.01
C ALA A 62 -1.29 -0.10 -10.75
N ARG A 63 -0.18 -0.65 -11.21
CA ARG A 63 1.15 -0.04 -11.10
C ARG A 63 1.84 -0.09 -12.46
N GLY A 64 2.59 0.95 -12.78
CA GLY A 64 3.42 1.01 -13.97
C GLY A 64 4.79 1.56 -13.62
N GLY A 65 5.84 0.80 -13.89
CA GLY A 65 7.18 1.11 -13.46
C GLY A 65 8.22 1.07 -14.57
N TYR A 66 9.39 1.62 -14.27
CA TYR A 66 10.57 1.62 -15.15
C TYR A 66 11.87 1.51 -14.37
N GLY A 67 12.71 0.57 -14.77
CA GLY A 67 14.07 0.42 -14.25
C GLY A 67 15.03 1.42 -14.89
N PHE A 68 15.46 2.42 -14.11
CA PHE A 68 16.43 3.43 -14.58
C PHE A 68 17.87 2.94 -14.54
N THR A 69 18.18 2.18 -13.50
CA THR A 69 19.50 1.57 -13.30
C THR A 69 19.33 0.17 -12.69
N ASP A 70 20.39 -0.60 -12.54
CA ASP A 70 20.35 -1.91 -11.88
C ASP A 70 20.13 -1.83 -10.35
N ARG A 71 19.88 -0.63 -9.80
CA ARG A 71 19.67 -0.39 -8.37
C ARG A 71 18.60 0.67 -8.06
N PHE A 72 17.96 1.20 -9.10
CA PHE A 72 16.94 2.24 -8.92
C PHE A 72 15.86 2.11 -9.98
N ASP A 73 14.65 2.05 -9.53
CA ASP A 73 13.46 2.15 -10.36
C ASP A 73 12.45 3.15 -9.76
N ALA A 74 11.40 3.45 -10.53
CA ALA A 74 10.27 4.21 -10.07
C ALA A 74 8.98 3.70 -10.71
N GLU A 75 7.88 3.82 -9.95
CA GLU A 75 6.56 3.37 -10.35
C GLU A 75 5.50 4.46 -10.13
N ALA A 76 4.54 4.52 -11.04
CA ALA A 76 3.28 5.21 -10.84
C ALA A 76 2.23 4.24 -10.28
N LYS A 77 1.38 4.70 -9.37
CA LYS A 77 0.35 3.90 -8.70
C LYS A 77 -1.03 4.47 -8.95
N LEU A 78 -1.99 3.58 -9.24
CA LEU A 78 -3.40 3.89 -9.35
C LEU A 78 -4.20 2.89 -8.52
N GLY A 79 -5.17 3.37 -7.76
CA GLY A 79 -6.10 2.54 -7.00
C GLY A 79 -7.53 2.98 -7.25
N PHE A 80 -8.40 2.05 -7.56
CA PHE A 80 -9.83 2.29 -7.75
C PHE A 80 -10.61 1.52 -6.68
N TYR A 81 -11.26 2.25 -5.79
CA TYR A 81 -11.99 1.71 -4.65
C TYR A 81 -13.44 2.17 -4.65
N GLU A 82 -14.26 1.52 -3.83
CA GLU A 82 -15.67 1.90 -3.69
C GLU A 82 -15.83 3.34 -3.20
N ASN A 83 -14.94 3.78 -2.31
CA ASN A 83 -14.99 5.08 -1.64
C ASN A 83 -14.09 6.16 -2.29
N GLY A 84 -13.29 5.83 -3.34
CA GLY A 84 -12.50 6.84 -4.07
C GLY A 84 -11.47 6.28 -5.06
N THR A 85 -10.56 7.16 -5.45
CA THR A 85 -9.46 6.86 -6.36
C THR A 85 -8.16 7.35 -5.78
N LEU A 86 -7.15 6.49 -5.74
CA LEU A 86 -5.80 6.83 -5.33
C LEU A 86 -4.91 6.99 -6.56
N VAL A 87 -4.07 8.02 -6.55
CA VAL A 87 -2.95 8.19 -7.48
C VAL A 87 -1.67 8.41 -6.69
N GLY A 88 -0.57 7.89 -7.15
CA GLY A 88 0.71 8.05 -6.48
C GLY A 88 1.90 7.70 -7.35
N ALA A 89 3.07 7.92 -6.79
CA ALA A 89 4.33 7.48 -7.37
C ALA A 89 5.32 7.17 -6.26
N ASP A 90 6.17 6.19 -6.49
CA ASP A 90 7.28 5.85 -5.62
C ASP A 90 8.55 5.59 -6.42
N GLY A 91 9.66 5.59 -5.70
CA GLY A 91 10.97 5.20 -6.20
C GLY A 91 11.63 4.26 -5.22
N GLU A 92 12.25 3.22 -5.73
CA GLU A 92 12.94 2.19 -4.95
C GLU A 92 14.42 2.20 -5.21
N VAL A 93 15.20 2.06 -4.14
CA VAL A 93 16.66 1.90 -4.19
C VAL A 93 17.04 0.55 -3.61
N TRP A 94 17.66 -0.31 -4.39
CA TRP A 94 18.23 -1.58 -3.95
C TRP A 94 19.56 -1.37 -3.23
N ILE A 95 19.56 -1.46 -1.93
CA ILE A 95 20.70 -1.14 -1.07
C ILE A 95 21.65 -2.33 -0.94
N LEU A 96 21.10 -3.51 -0.64
CA LEU A 96 21.85 -4.76 -0.45
C LEU A 96 21.35 -5.80 -1.44
N LYS A 97 22.24 -6.22 -2.35
CA LYS A 97 22.02 -7.35 -3.25
C LYS A 97 22.54 -8.63 -2.61
N GLY A 98 21.65 -9.54 -2.25
CA GLY A 98 21.98 -10.77 -1.55
C GLY A 98 22.91 -11.66 -2.33
N ALA A 99 22.71 -11.80 -3.65
CA ALA A 99 23.58 -12.58 -4.52
C ALA A 99 25.02 -12.05 -4.61
N GLU A 100 25.22 -10.72 -4.45
CA GLU A 100 26.57 -10.11 -4.46
C GLU A 100 27.31 -10.32 -3.14
N LYS A 101 26.62 -10.70 -2.06
CA LYS A 101 27.17 -10.77 -0.70
C LYS A 101 27.11 -12.15 -0.06
N ASP A 102 26.68 -13.18 -0.78
CA ASP A 102 26.45 -14.55 -0.25
C ASP A 102 25.44 -14.59 0.92
N VAL A 103 24.65 -13.53 1.11
CA VAL A 103 23.70 -13.45 2.24
C VAL A 103 22.36 -14.07 1.89
N GLY A 104 22.04 -14.16 0.59
CA GLY A 104 20.78 -14.74 0.10
C GLY A 104 19.56 -13.88 0.38
N LEU A 105 19.72 -12.64 0.91
CA LEU A 105 18.66 -11.70 1.20
C LEU A 105 18.96 -10.36 0.54
N ASP A 106 17.95 -9.83 -0.12
CA ASP A 106 17.95 -8.50 -0.70
C ASP A 106 17.32 -7.50 0.26
N PHE A 107 17.80 -6.25 0.22
CA PHE A 107 17.24 -5.16 1.02
C PHE A 107 17.10 -3.90 0.16
N SER A 108 15.93 -3.32 0.17
CA SER A 108 15.64 -2.07 -0.51
C SER A 108 14.93 -1.07 0.40
N LEU A 109 14.88 0.15 -0.07
CA LEU A 109 14.13 1.24 0.52
C LEU A 109 13.30 1.92 -0.58
N THR A 110 11.99 1.90 -0.41
CA THR A 110 11.04 2.62 -1.25
C THR A 110 10.59 3.89 -0.55
N GLY A 111 10.45 4.97 -1.29
CA GLY A 111 9.86 6.23 -0.84
C GLY A 111 8.87 6.75 -1.87
N GLY A 112 7.69 7.19 -1.42
CA GLY A 112 6.62 7.58 -2.33
C GLY A 112 5.72 8.67 -1.80
N VAL A 113 4.87 9.16 -2.70
CA VAL A 113 3.80 10.12 -2.41
C VAL A 113 2.51 9.63 -3.06
N HIS A 114 1.38 9.92 -2.43
CA HIS A 114 0.08 9.59 -2.98
C HIS A 114 -1.00 10.62 -2.61
N TRP A 115 -2.03 10.67 -3.43
CA TRP A 115 -3.26 11.42 -3.22
C TRP A 115 -4.44 10.48 -3.36
N MET A 116 -5.34 10.59 -2.41
CA MET A 116 -6.62 9.95 -2.43
C MET A 116 -7.71 10.97 -2.71
N PHE A 117 -8.47 10.75 -3.77
CA PHE A 117 -9.66 11.52 -4.12
C PHE A 117 -10.90 10.78 -3.60
N GLY A 118 -11.43 11.25 -2.47
CA GLY A 118 -12.61 10.65 -1.84
C GLY A 118 -13.88 10.89 -2.68
N LYS A 119 -14.74 9.86 -2.79
CA LYS A 119 -16.10 10.04 -3.30
C LYS A 119 -16.96 10.77 -2.28
N LYS A 120 -18.19 11.13 -2.65
CA LYS A 120 -19.13 11.85 -1.77
C LYS A 120 -19.27 11.17 -0.41
N GLY A 121 -18.92 11.88 0.65
CA GLY A 121 -18.96 11.40 2.03
C GLY A 121 -17.60 10.94 2.58
N TYR A 122 -16.55 10.95 1.76
CA TYR A 122 -15.18 10.62 2.12
C TYR A 122 -14.26 11.82 1.90
N PHE A 123 -13.18 11.89 2.66
CA PHE A 123 -12.22 13.00 2.58
C PHE A 123 -11.15 12.72 1.52
N ASP A 124 -10.66 13.79 0.91
CA ASP A 124 -9.42 13.74 0.18
C ASP A 124 -8.26 13.64 1.17
N THR A 125 -7.30 12.76 0.90
CA THR A 125 -6.06 12.67 1.68
C THR A 125 -4.85 12.77 0.79
N MET A 126 -3.76 13.22 1.36
CA MET A 126 -2.44 13.24 0.75
C MET A 126 -1.46 12.62 1.73
N GLY A 127 -0.57 11.77 1.23
CA GLY A 127 0.43 11.13 2.06
C GLY A 127 1.78 11.00 1.41
N PHE A 128 2.78 10.73 2.24
CA PHE A 128 4.07 10.22 1.81
C PHE A 128 4.39 8.95 2.59
N GLU A 129 5.09 8.03 1.95
CA GLU A 129 5.40 6.72 2.51
C GLU A 129 6.89 6.42 2.43
N VAL A 130 7.36 5.62 3.38
CA VAL A 130 8.71 5.06 3.42
C VAL A 130 8.58 3.59 3.79
N THR A 131 9.13 2.72 2.95
CA THR A 131 8.94 1.28 3.05
C THR A 131 10.29 0.55 2.91
N PRO A 132 10.99 0.23 4.02
CA PRO A 132 12.06 -0.75 3.99
C PRO A 132 11.50 -2.14 3.66
N GLN A 133 12.18 -2.84 2.76
CA GLN A 133 11.78 -4.15 2.26
C GLN A 133 12.93 -5.14 2.33
N LEU A 134 12.60 -6.40 2.61
CA LEU A 134 13.51 -7.55 2.55
C LEU A 134 12.88 -8.60 1.67
N SER A 135 13.67 -9.24 0.84
CA SER A 135 13.23 -10.39 0.08
C SER A 135 14.32 -11.43 -0.06
N GLY A 136 13.96 -12.62 -0.52
CA GLY A 136 14.91 -13.68 -0.79
C GLY A 136 14.28 -14.87 -1.50
N HIS A 137 15.05 -15.43 -2.43
CA HIS A 137 14.64 -16.59 -3.20
C HIS A 137 14.61 -17.86 -2.34
N VAL A 138 13.48 -18.53 -2.31
CA VAL A 138 13.29 -19.86 -1.71
C VAL A 138 13.51 -20.95 -2.76
N SER A 139 13.23 -20.61 -4.01
CA SER A 139 13.51 -21.45 -5.18
C SER A 139 13.76 -20.57 -6.41
N THR A 140 14.07 -21.17 -7.56
CA THR A 140 14.24 -20.45 -8.83
C THR A 140 12.97 -19.72 -9.32
N SER A 141 11.82 -20.08 -8.76
CA SER A 141 10.53 -19.51 -9.18
C SER A 141 9.77 -18.81 -8.06
N LEU A 142 10.25 -18.89 -6.81
CA LEU A 142 9.55 -18.31 -5.65
C LEU A 142 10.49 -17.45 -4.84
N GLU A 143 10.13 -16.20 -4.71
CA GLU A 143 10.71 -15.24 -3.80
C GLU A 143 9.71 -14.91 -2.68
N LEU A 144 10.17 -14.89 -1.44
CA LEU A 144 9.40 -14.39 -0.31
C LEU A 144 9.87 -12.99 0.03
N CYS A 145 8.93 -12.12 0.31
CA CYS A 145 9.20 -10.73 0.65
C CYS A 145 8.48 -10.32 1.94
N GLY A 146 9.02 -9.29 2.56
CA GLY A 146 8.45 -8.68 3.74
C GLY A 146 8.83 -7.22 3.80
N ALA A 147 7.85 -6.36 4.10
CA ALA A 147 8.05 -4.93 4.20
C ALA A 147 7.46 -4.37 5.50
N LEU A 148 8.02 -3.25 5.96
CA LEU A 148 7.41 -2.39 6.96
C LEU A 148 7.02 -1.08 6.29
N ASP A 149 5.74 -0.94 5.97
CA ASP A 149 5.24 0.28 5.34
C ASP A 149 4.82 1.31 6.39
N VAL A 150 5.38 2.50 6.27
CA VAL A 150 5.10 3.66 7.13
C VAL A 150 4.61 4.80 6.26
N SER A 151 3.35 5.18 6.42
CA SER A 151 2.72 6.26 5.67
C SER A 151 2.29 7.38 6.61
N PHE A 152 2.57 8.61 6.23
CA PHE A 152 2.19 9.84 6.93
C PHE A 152 1.13 10.54 6.08
N GLU A 153 -0.07 10.65 6.62
CA GLU A 153 -1.26 11.11 5.92
C GLU A 153 -1.73 12.46 6.43
N SER A 154 -2.28 13.27 5.53
CA SER A 154 -2.99 14.50 5.85
C SER A 154 -4.37 14.51 5.18
N ILE A 155 -5.41 14.86 5.95
CA ILE A 155 -6.78 15.00 5.48
C ILE A 155 -6.97 16.45 5.01
N LYS A 156 -7.36 16.61 3.76
CA LYS A 156 -7.71 17.92 3.23
C LYS A 156 -9.05 18.40 3.79
N ASP A 157 -9.10 19.65 4.24
CA ASP A 157 -10.32 20.28 4.76
C ASP A 157 -10.95 19.49 5.92
N ALA A 158 -10.13 18.95 6.82
CA ALA A 158 -10.59 18.19 7.97
C ALA A 158 -11.59 19.01 8.82
N PRO A 159 -12.72 18.42 9.26
CA PRO A 159 -13.67 19.11 10.11
C PRO A 159 -13.04 19.51 11.45
N PRO A 160 -13.49 20.59 12.09
CA PRO A 160 -13.05 20.93 13.46
C PRO A 160 -13.24 19.74 14.41
N ARG A 161 -12.20 19.39 15.16
CA ARG A 161 -12.12 18.24 16.10
C ARG A 161 -11.81 16.86 15.46
N VAL A 162 -11.46 16.82 14.19
CA VAL A 162 -10.83 15.66 13.56
C VAL A 162 -9.36 15.98 13.39
N ASP A 163 -8.48 15.07 13.82
CA ASP A 163 -7.05 15.21 13.57
C ASP A 163 -6.83 15.19 12.05
N ASP A 164 -6.20 16.23 11.54
CA ASP A 164 -5.93 16.41 10.12
C ASP A 164 -4.73 15.60 9.63
N THR A 165 -3.95 15.03 10.55
CA THR A 165 -2.78 14.22 10.25
C THR A 165 -2.78 12.92 11.04
N PHE A 166 -2.35 11.83 10.41
CA PHE A 166 -2.19 10.54 11.08
C PHE A 166 -1.11 9.69 10.40
N THR A 167 -0.64 8.68 11.12
CA THR A 167 0.33 7.72 10.59
C THR A 167 -0.32 6.37 10.44
N ARG A 168 -0.03 5.69 9.33
CA ARG A 168 -0.34 4.26 9.14
C ARG A 168 0.94 3.46 9.22
N LEU A 169 0.81 2.25 9.74
CA LEU A 169 1.92 1.32 9.90
C LEU A 169 1.43 -0.08 9.55
N HIS A 170 2.06 -0.71 8.54
CA HIS A 170 1.74 -2.07 8.13
C HIS A 170 2.98 -2.96 8.14
N LEU A 171 2.81 -4.18 8.61
CA LEU A 171 3.74 -5.28 8.30
C LEU A 171 3.18 -6.02 7.09
N VAL A 172 3.99 -6.16 6.05
CA VAL A 172 3.53 -6.65 4.74
C VAL A 172 4.34 -7.87 4.32
N PRO A 173 4.01 -9.09 4.81
CA PRO A 173 4.50 -10.32 4.21
C PRO A 173 3.88 -10.53 2.82
N GLY A 174 4.71 -11.01 1.89
CA GLY A 174 4.30 -11.22 0.51
C GLY A 174 5.16 -12.28 -0.19
N PHE A 175 4.84 -12.50 -1.44
CA PHE A 175 5.60 -13.38 -2.33
C PHE A 175 5.52 -12.90 -3.77
N GLU A 176 6.54 -13.28 -4.54
CA GLU A 176 6.58 -13.17 -6.00
C GLU A 176 6.88 -14.55 -6.59
N TYR A 177 6.02 -15.00 -7.50
CA TYR A 177 6.16 -16.30 -8.15
C TYR A 177 6.31 -16.12 -9.66
N HIS A 178 7.47 -16.47 -10.20
CA HIS A 178 7.78 -16.37 -11.62
C HIS A 178 6.97 -17.37 -12.44
N LEU A 179 6.01 -16.87 -13.20
CA LEU A 179 5.18 -17.65 -14.13
C LEU A 179 5.90 -17.88 -15.46
N SER A 180 6.70 -16.90 -15.89
CA SER A 180 7.51 -16.91 -17.10
C SER A 180 8.58 -15.83 -17.03
N ASP A 181 9.48 -15.76 -18.04
CA ASP A 181 10.52 -14.71 -18.14
C ASP A 181 9.95 -13.27 -18.21
N SER A 182 8.65 -13.09 -18.36
CA SER A 182 8.01 -11.79 -18.54
C SER A 182 6.74 -11.61 -17.71
N ALA A 183 6.43 -12.54 -16.80
CA ALA A 183 5.21 -12.44 -16.00
C ALA A 183 5.37 -13.11 -14.64
N ASP A 184 4.95 -12.41 -13.59
CA ASP A 184 4.97 -12.88 -12.21
C ASP A 184 3.60 -12.77 -11.57
N LEU A 185 3.30 -13.72 -10.69
CA LEU A 185 2.19 -13.66 -9.75
C LEU A 185 2.71 -13.04 -8.45
N VAL A 186 2.14 -11.92 -8.04
CA VAL A 186 2.52 -11.22 -6.82
C VAL A 186 1.38 -11.29 -5.82
N GLY A 187 1.67 -11.57 -4.56
CA GLY A 187 0.65 -11.61 -3.52
C GLY A 187 1.17 -11.09 -2.19
N GLU A 188 0.29 -10.41 -1.43
CA GLU A 188 0.65 -9.87 -0.13
C GLU A 188 -0.52 -9.77 0.83
N ILE A 189 -0.20 -9.65 2.11
CA ILE A 189 -1.12 -9.31 3.19
C ILE A 189 -0.51 -8.16 3.98
N GLY A 190 -1.19 -7.02 4.02
CA GLY A 190 -0.80 -5.91 4.88
C GLY A 190 -1.51 -6.01 6.22
N ILE A 191 -0.75 -6.22 7.28
CA ILE A 191 -1.25 -6.31 8.66
C ILE A 191 -1.13 -4.95 9.31
N GLY A 192 -2.25 -4.30 9.60
CA GLY A 192 -2.28 -3.00 10.28
C GLY A 192 -1.78 -3.11 11.72
N LEU A 193 -0.74 -2.35 12.06
CA LEU A 193 -0.06 -2.39 13.36
C LEU A 193 -0.52 -1.29 14.33
N ASN A 194 -1.29 -0.31 13.86
CA ASN A 194 -1.85 0.75 14.70
C ASN A 194 -3.35 0.97 14.40
N ASP A 195 -4.01 1.84 15.17
CA ASP A 195 -5.45 2.06 15.05
C ASP A 195 -5.86 2.67 13.72
N ASN A 196 -4.99 3.46 13.10
CA ASN A 196 -5.23 4.11 11.81
C ASN A 196 -4.96 3.18 10.60
N SER A 197 -4.37 2.00 10.83
CA SER A 197 -4.05 1.04 9.76
C SER A 197 -5.07 -0.08 9.74
N PHE A 198 -5.59 -0.41 8.59
CA PHE A 198 -6.45 -1.58 8.36
C PHE A 198 -5.60 -2.77 7.89
N THR A 199 -6.16 -3.96 7.95
CA THR A 199 -5.56 -5.15 7.35
C THR A 199 -6.11 -5.30 5.94
N TYR A 200 -5.27 -5.66 4.98
CA TYR A 200 -5.69 -5.90 3.60
C TYR A 200 -5.00 -7.15 3.02
N ALA A 201 -5.53 -7.66 1.92
CA ALA A 201 -4.89 -8.69 1.13
C ALA A 201 -5.05 -8.35 -0.36
N GLY A 202 -4.02 -8.66 -1.13
CA GLY A 202 -4.02 -8.47 -2.57
C GLY A 202 -3.27 -9.59 -3.29
N ILE A 203 -3.69 -9.86 -4.51
CA ILE A 203 -2.98 -10.77 -5.42
C ILE A 203 -3.06 -10.19 -6.83
N GLY A 204 -1.95 -10.17 -7.55
CA GLY A 204 -1.88 -9.52 -8.85
C GLY A 204 -0.97 -10.23 -9.82
N ILE A 205 -0.97 -9.77 -11.05
CA ILE A 205 -0.04 -10.22 -12.08
C ILE A 205 0.77 -9.00 -12.54
N ALA A 206 2.08 -9.15 -12.53
CA ALA A 206 3.04 -8.20 -13.09
C ALA A 206 3.54 -8.71 -14.44
N PHE A 207 3.63 -7.83 -15.42
CA PHE A 207 4.21 -8.08 -16.73
C PHE A 207 5.43 -7.19 -16.93
N TYR A 208 6.52 -7.78 -17.43
CA TYR A 208 7.78 -7.11 -17.70
C TYR A 208 8.04 -7.05 -19.20
N LEU A 209 8.28 -5.86 -19.70
CA LEU A 209 8.55 -5.56 -21.11
C LEU A 209 9.98 -5.02 -21.24
N ARG A 210 10.82 -5.72 -21.98
CA ARG A 210 12.24 -5.37 -22.23
C ARG A 210 12.45 -4.85 -23.63
#